data_999509bba3b5f09a28c7e23a2e720197
#
_entry.id   999509bba3b5f09a28c7e23a2e720197
#
_cell.length_a   1.000
_cell.length_b   1.000
_cell.length_c   1.000
_cell.angle_alpha   90.00
_cell.angle_beta   90.00
_cell.angle_gamma   90.00
#
_symmetry.space_group_name_H-M   'P 1'
#
loop_
_entity.id
_entity.type
_entity.pdbx_description
1 polymer ?
#
loop_
_entity_poly.entity_id
_entity_poly.type
_entity_poly.pdbx_seq_one_letter_code
_entity_poly.pdbx_strand_id
1 'polypeptide(L)'
;MTIYQSGQLNTNSLNVPDLYVQILKPQSIALNGVSTGRIGLVGTATWGPVDTPVIVSTMGDCLSAFGPKQALASDIGTAVSIAIMQGASDFRCVRVSDGTDVAATGTLDGVTFTAVHTGSAGNAVNAALAPDPIITTNYTLTISHATLGSRSYRGTTWTVLAAAIAGDSTALVRIGLPSTVPVPAAGSVTLAGGTDGATPTTAAFVGTDGVTRTGLYALRGQGCALGLLMGVSDSTSWTTQATFGLGEGVYMIACGPAGDGIATAVAARAAAGLDSYAVKLMFGDWLWWDDDTNGTMLVPPQAFVAGLLGGLSPERSSLNKELYGVVGSQKAGLVSGGTSQTYSTAELSALFAAGIDVICNPAPGGSYWAVRGGINTSSDDVTDDDSYTRLTNYIAETLNAGMGAFVGEVISTTLFGDIRAVLLGTLSNMAGNGILASASWSVVCDATNNPQAETALGYVRADVQVRYQGINRFFVVNLQGGASMTLSTATAS
;
A
#
# COMPACT_ATOMS: atom_id res chain seq x y z
N MET A 1 -29.15 51.51 1.43
CA MET A 1 -28.28 50.84 0.42
C MET A 1 -27.47 49.78 1.17
N THR A 2 -27.66 48.51 0.89
CA THR A 2 -26.91 47.42 1.55
C THR A 2 -25.48 47.48 1.08
N ILE A 3 -24.53 47.60 2.02
CA ILE A 3 -23.09 47.65 1.72
C ILE A 3 -22.52 46.27 1.92
N TYR A 4 -21.92 45.71 0.88
CA TYR A 4 -21.18 44.42 0.93
C TYR A 4 -19.70 44.73 1.04
N GLN A 5 -19.04 44.19 2.07
CA GLN A 5 -17.60 44.30 2.26
C GLN A 5 -16.97 42.93 2.41
N SER A 6 -15.90 42.67 1.68
CA SER A 6 -15.09 41.48 1.84
C SER A 6 -14.00 41.76 2.89
N GLY A 7 -13.94 40.94 3.94
CA GLY A 7 -13.02 41.12 5.06
C GLY A 7 -13.68 41.71 6.30
N GLN A 8 -12.87 42.01 7.32
CA GLN A 8 -13.36 42.48 8.60
C GLN A 8 -13.87 43.91 8.51
N LEU A 9 -15.13 44.15 8.90
CA LEU A 9 -15.75 45.46 8.94
C LEU A 9 -15.24 46.26 10.13
N ASN A 10 -14.84 47.50 9.90
CA ASN A 10 -14.50 48.40 10.99
C ASN A 10 -15.77 48.96 11.65
N THR A 11 -16.22 48.34 12.71
CA THR A 11 -17.44 48.73 13.41
C THR A 11 -17.38 50.13 14.07
N ASN A 12 -16.16 50.63 14.32
CA ASN A 12 -15.97 51.98 14.93
C ASN A 12 -16.20 53.14 13.91
N SER A 13 -16.28 52.84 12.63
CA SER A 13 -16.52 53.84 11.57
C SER A 13 -17.96 53.84 11.04
N LEU A 14 -18.87 53.06 11.64
CA LEU A 14 -20.27 53.00 11.24
C LEU A 14 -21.06 54.14 11.88
N ASN A 15 -21.49 55.09 11.05
CA ASN A 15 -22.25 56.26 11.49
C ASN A 15 -23.67 56.29 10.99
N VAL A 16 -24.06 55.38 10.11
CA VAL A 16 -25.40 55.33 9.50
C VAL A 16 -26.10 54.05 9.92
N PRO A 17 -27.28 54.09 10.53
CA PRO A 17 -28.08 52.86 10.74
C PRO A 17 -28.53 52.27 9.43
N ASP A 18 -27.89 51.12 9.06
CA ASP A 18 -28.20 50.34 7.84
C ASP A 18 -27.82 48.90 8.05
N LEU A 19 -28.18 48.01 7.11
CA LEU A 19 -27.75 46.63 7.08
C LEU A 19 -26.36 46.55 6.45
N TYR A 20 -25.37 46.09 7.24
CA TYR A 20 -24.02 45.85 6.79
C TYR A 20 -23.77 44.34 6.67
N VAL A 21 -23.48 43.88 5.43
CA VAL A 21 -23.17 42.49 5.18
C VAL A 21 -21.66 42.33 5.05
N GLN A 22 -21.06 41.64 6.02
CA GLN A 22 -19.65 41.31 6.03
C GLN A 22 -19.45 39.90 5.44
N ILE A 23 -18.71 39.81 4.34
CA ILE A 23 -18.33 38.51 3.76
C ILE A 23 -17.01 38.09 4.38
N LEU A 24 -17.08 37.16 5.30
CA LEU A 24 -15.89 36.55 5.91
C LEU A 24 -15.48 35.33 5.08
N LYS A 25 -14.16 35.15 4.93
CA LYS A 25 -13.68 33.85 4.43
C LYS A 25 -14.04 32.78 5.47
N PRO A 26 -14.69 31.69 5.09
CA PRO A 26 -14.90 30.60 6.04
C PRO A 26 -13.53 30.12 6.54
N GLN A 27 -13.28 30.27 7.83
CA GLN A 27 -12.17 29.60 8.51
C GLN A 27 -12.61 28.16 8.81
N SER A 28 -12.78 27.38 7.77
CA SER A 28 -12.96 25.93 7.92
C SER A 28 -11.60 25.27 7.77
N ILE A 29 -11.08 24.70 8.82
CA ILE A 29 -10.06 23.66 8.75
C ILE A 29 -10.80 22.47 8.16
N ALA A 30 -10.74 22.29 6.83
CA ALA A 30 -11.27 21.09 6.20
C ALA A 30 -10.22 19.99 6.35
N LEU A 31 -10.57 18.92 7.06
CA LEU A 31 -9.75 17.72 7.06
C LEU A 31 -9.94 17.02 5.71
N ASN A 32 -8.87 16.97 4.92
CA ASN A 32 -8.84 16.13 3.73
C ASN A 32 -8.55 14.70 4.16
N GLY A 33 -9.38 13.75 3.71
CA GLY A 33 -9.17 12.34 3.98
C GLY A 33 -7.81 11.87 3.45
N VAL A 34 -7.19 10.94 4.15
CA VAL A 34 -5.94 10.28 3.73
C VAL A 34 -6.20 9.26 2.63
N SER A 35 -5.15 8.79 1.95
CA SER A 35 -5.28 7.73 0.95
C SER A 35 -5.71 6.41 1.60
N THR A 36 -6.76 5.79 1.09
CA THR A 36 -7.29 4.50 1.58
C THR A 36 -6.81 3.31 0.78
N GLY A 37 -6.18 3.55 -0.37
CA GLY A 37 -5.74 2.52 -1.32
C GLY A 37 -4.22 2.39 -1.46
N ARG A 38 -3.42 3.17 -0.71
CA ARG A 38 -1.96 3.11 -0.80
C ARG A 38 -1.42 1.83 -0.19
N ILE A 39 -0.65 1.08 -0.98
CA ILE A 39 -0.08 -0.21 -0.60
C ILE A 39 1.41 -0.06 -0.33
N GLY A 40 1.85 -0.39 0.89
CA GLY A 40 3.25 -0.61 1.23
C GLY A 40 3.67 -2.04 0.90
N LEU A 41 4.63 -2.19 0.01
CA LEU A 41 5.10 -3.47 -0.50
C LEU A 41 6.59 -3.64 -0.20
N VAL A 42 6.93 -4.69 0.52
CA VAL A 42 8.34 -5.09 0.72
C VAL A 42 8.60 -6.36 -0.07
N GLY A 43 9.62 -6.35 -0.92
CA GLY A 43 9.93 -7.46 -1.82
C GLY A 43 11.35 -7.45 -2.36
N THR A 44 11.64 -8.39 -3.25
CA THR A 44 12.90 -8.48 -3.99
C THR A 44 12.79 -7.88 -5.38
N ALA A 45 13.91 -7.47 -5.96
CA ALA A 45 13.97 -6.95 -7.33
C ALA A 45 15.39 -7.05 -7.90
N THR A 46 15.51 -6.99 -9.22
CA THR A 46 16.79 -7.06 -9.94
C THR A 46 17.54 -5.74 -9.99
N TRP A 47 16.92 -4.65 -9.57
CA TRP A 47 17.44 -3.28 -9.61
C TRP A 47 16.80 -2.44 -8.50
N GLY A 48 17.31 -1.21 -8.33
CA GLY A 48 16.72 -0.20 -7.47
C GLY A 48 17.38 -0.09 -6.10
N PRO A 49 17.05 0.98 -5.35
CA PRO A 49 17.61 1.22 -4.04
C PRO A 49 17.13 0.18 -3.03
N VAL A 50 18.06 -0.32 -2.20
CA VAL A 50 17.73 -1.23 -1.11
C VAL A 50 17.23 -0.41 0.08
N ASP A 51 16.25 -0.94 0.81
CA ASP A 51 15.65 -0.36 2.03
C ASP A 51 15.14 1.08 1.89
N THR A 52 14.85 1.50 0.67
CA THR A 52 14.38 2.86 0.39
C THR A 52 13.01 2.81 -0.28
N PRO A 53 11.99 3.46 0.26
CA PRO A 53 10.67 3.49 -0.34
C PRO A 53 10.68 4.22 -1.68
N VAL A 54 10.15 3.58 -2.72
CA VAL A 54 9.97 4.16 -4.05
C VAL A 54 8.48 4.23 -4.37
N ILE A 55 8.06 5.37 -4.93
CA ILE A 55 6.67 5.57 -5.37
C ILE A 55 6.49 4.89 -6.71
N VAL A 56 5.48 4.04 -6.80
CA VAL A 56 5.08 3.34 -8.02
C VAL A 56 3.58 3.51 -8.22
N SER A 57 3.16 3.86 -9.42
CA SER A 57 1.74 4.01 -9.77
C SER A 57 1.35 3.16 -10.96
N THR A 58 2.29 2.84 -11.83
CA THR A 58 2.11 2.02 -13.02
C THR A 58 3.14 0.91 -13.10
N MET A 59 2.89 -0.09 -13.94
CA MET A 59 3.88 -1.13 -14.22
C MET A 59 5.14 -0.55 -14.87
N GLY A 60 5.01 0.50 -15.69
CA GLY A 60 6.15 1.21 -16.28
C GLY A 60 7.04 1.86 -15.23
N ASP A 61 6.46 2.50 -14.22
CA ASP A 61 7.21 3.06 -13.08
C ASP A 61 7.94 1.95 -12.31
N CYS A 62 7.24 0.82 -12.07
CA CYS A 62 7.81 -0.33 -11.38
C CYS A 62 9.04 -0.88 -12.12
N LEU A 63 8.91 -1.13 -13.41
CA LEU A 63 9.99 -1.66 -14.24
C LEU A 63 11.18 -0.71 -14.32
N SER A 64 10.93 0.60 -14.41
CA SER A 64 12.02 1.60 -14.44
C SER A 64 12.72 1.75 -13.10
N ALA A 65 12.03 1.52 -11.97
CA ALA A 65 12.58 1.64 -10.63
C ALA A 65 13.25 0.36 -10.13
N PHE A 66 12.71 -0.81 -10.49
CA PHE A 66 13.08 -2.11 -9.90
C PHE A 66 13.60 -3.13 -10.93
N GLY A 67 13.62 -2.76 -12.22
CA GLY A 67 14.07 -3.64 -13.29
C GLY A 67 13.01 -4.64 -13.75
N PRO A 68 13.40 -5.61 -14.59
CA PRO A 68 12.50 -6.64 -15.08
C PRO A 68 12.01 -7.56 -13.97
N LYS A 69 10.80 -8.11 -14.14
CA LYS A 69 10.19 -9.07 -13.21
C LYS A 69 11.02 -10.34 -13.10
N GLN A 70 11.08 -10.91 -11.90
CA GLN A 70 11.70 -12.19 -11.60
C GLN A 70 10.65 -13.29 -11.43
N ALA A 71 11.00 -14.53 -11.77
CA ALA A 71 10.17 -15.70 -11.47
C ALA A 71 10.28 -16.11 -9.98
N LEU A 72 10.08 -15.16 -9.07
CA LEU A 72 10.16 -15.34 -7.64
C LEU A 72 8.87 -14.91 -6.95
N ALA A 73 8.47 -15.67 -5.93
CA ALA A 73 7.28 -15.38 -5.12
C ALA A 73 7.38 -14.04 -4.34
N SER A 74 8.59 -13.55 -4.13
CA SER A 74 8.87 -12.30 -3.41
C SER A 74 9.11 -11.09 -4.32
N ASP A 75 8.97 -11.26 -5.66
CA ASP A 75 9.28 -10.20 -6.63
C ASP A 75 8.29 -9.03 -6.56
N ILE A 76 8.83 -7.82 -6.45
CA ILE A 76 8.05 -6.57 -6.43
C ILE A 76 7.26 -6.39 -7.75
N GLY A 77 7.89 -6.65 -8.89
CA GLY A 77 7.26 -6.48 -10.20
C GLY A 77 6.04 -7.38 -10.39
N THR A 78 6.14 -8.63 -9.97
CA THR A 78 5.04 -9.60 -9.96
C THR A 78 3.91 -9.14 -9.00
N ALA A 79 4.26 -8.71 -7.78
CA ALA A 79 3.28 -8.22 -6.81
C ALA A 79 2.51 -7.00 -7.31
N VAL A 80 3.21 -6.02 -7.89
CA VAL A 80 2.60 -4.80 -8.47
C VAL A 80 1.73 -5.15 -9.67
N SER A 81 2.17 -6.06 -10.54
CA SER A 81 1.39 -6.52 -11.71
C SER A 81 0.05 -7.13 -11.29
N ILE A 82 0.09 -8.05 -10.30
CA ILE A 82 -1.11 -8.67 -9.72
C ILE A 82 -2.02 -7.61 -9.08
N ALA A 83 -1.46 -6.72 -8.25
CA ALA A 83 -2.26 -5.74 -7.53
C ALA A 83 -2.91 -4.69 -8.46
N ILE A 84 -2.24 -4.26 -9.52
CA ILE A 84 -2.81 -3.37 -10.55
C ILE A 84 -3.99 -4.05 -11.24
N MET A 85 -3.89 -5.33 -11.57
CA MET A 85 -4.99 -6.08 -12.18
C MET A 85 -6.22 -6.15 -11.27
N GLN A 86 -6.04 -6.11 -9.94
CA GLN A 86 -7.14 -6.04 -8.96
C GLN A 86 -7.68 -4.62 -8.74
N GLY A 87 -7.06 -3.58 -9.32
CA GLY A 87 -7.54 -2.20 -9.26
C GLY A 87 -6.70 -1.25 -8.39
N ALA A 88 -5.58 -1.68 -7.84
CA ALA A 88 -4.67 -0.79 -7.09
C ALA A 88 -3.83 0.08 -8.02
N SER A 89 -3.46 1.30 -7.56
CA SER A 89 -2.72 2.28 -8.36
C SER A 89 -1.72 3.16 -7.59
N ASP A 90 -1.58 2.97 -6.27
CA ASP A 90 -0.66 3.76 -5.44
C ASP A 90 0.15 2.85 -4.53
N PHE A 91 1.44 2.76 -4.79
CA PHE A 91 2.36 1.85 -4.09
C PHE A 91 3.54 2.59 -3.50
N ARG A 92 4.03 2.08 -2.35
CA ARG A 92 5.33 2.40 -1.75
C ARG A 92 6.10 1.11 -1.68
N CYS A 93 7.00 0.90 -2.64
CA CYS A 93 7.75 -0.33 -2.78
C CYS A 93 9.13 -0.20 -2.13
N VAL A 94 9.52 -1.18 -1.34
CA VAL A 94 10.82 -1.28 -0.68
C VAL A 94 11.49 -2.57 -1.13
N ARG A 95 12.65 -2.42 -1.82
CA ARG A 95 13.50 -3.56 -2.16
C ARG A 95 14.32 -3.98 -0.95
N VAL A 96 14.36 -5.28 -0.68
CA VAL A 96 15.25 -5.88 0.31
C VAL A 96 16.25 -6.82 -0.35
N SER A 97 17.42 -6.97 0.26
CA SER A 97 18.44 -7.92 -0.12
C SER A 97 19.03 -8.62 1.13
N ASP A 98 19.80 -9.67 0.91
CA ASP A 98 20.56 -10.34 1.99
C ASP A 98 21.91 -9.64 2.30
N GLY A 99 22.22 -8.54 1.59
CA GLY A 99 23.47 -7.79 1.71
C GLY A 99 24.64 -8.38 0.92
N THR A 100 24.41 -9.44 0.12
CA THR A 100 25.44 -10.03 -0.77
C THR A 100 25.27 -9.65 -2.24
N ASP A 101 24.26 -8.81 -2.52
CA ASP A 101 24.00 -8.27 -3.86
C ASP A 101 25.13 -7.34 -4.32
N VAL A 102 25.47 -7.42 -5.61
CA VAL A 102 26.62 -6.72 -6.20
C VAL A 102 26.19 -5.86 -7.38
N ALA A 103 26.78 -4.68 -7.50
CA ALA A 103 26.57 -3.81 -8.66
C ALA A 103 27.40 -4.31 -9.88
N ALA A 104 26.78 -4.29 -11.06
CA ALA A 104 27.50 -4.60 -12.31
C ALA A 104 28.54 -3.53 -12.62
N THR A 105 29.68 -3.94 -13.21
CA THR A 105 30.77 -3.06 -13.61
C THR A 105 31.21 -3.31 -15.05
N GLY A 106 31.83 -2.31 -15.67
CA GLY A 106 32.44 -2.43 -17.00
C GLY A 106 33.51 -1.40 -17.20
N THR A 107 34.47 -1.62 -18.10
CA THR A 107 35.56 -0.68 -18.36
C THR A 107 35.62 -0.37 -19.85
N LEU A 108 35.63 0.91 -20.20
CA LEU A 108 35.82 1.42 -21.53
C LEU A 108 36.95 2.50 -21.49
N ASP A 109 37.97 2.38 -22.32
CA ASP A 109 39.13 3.28 -22.33
C ASP A 109 39.80 3.44 -20.96
N GLY A 110 39.82 2.42 -20.10
CA GLY A 110 40.37 2.54 -18.74
C GLY A 110 39.48 3.30 -17.75
N VAL A 111 38.30 3.76 -18.19
CA VAL A 111 37.24 4.39 -17.35
C VAL A 111 36.30 3.32 -16.87
N THR A 112 36.09 3.26 -15.56
CA THR A 112 35.22 2.27 -14.95
C THR A 112 33.79 2.81 -14.84
N PHE A 113 32.85 2.03 -15.32
CA PHE A 113 31.40 2.23 -15.14
C PHE A 113 30.91 1.27 -14.08
N THR A 114 30.21 1.77 -13.09
CA THR A 114 29.57 0.97 -12.03
C THR A 114 28.09 1.27 -12.03
N ALA A 115 27.24 0.26 -12.07
CA ALA A 115 25.80 0.42 -11.94
C ALA A 115 25.44 1.17 -10.64
N VAL A 116 24.45 2.07 -10.71
CA VAL A 116 24.05 2.89 -9.54
C VAL A 116 23.47 2.02 -8.43
N HIS A 117 22.76 0.96 -8.82
CA HIS A 117 22.19 0.00 -7.92
C HIS A 117 22.81 -1.39 -8.12
N THR A 118 22.78 -2.19 -7.07
CA THR A 118 23.11 -3.60 -7.12
C THR A 118 22.02 -4.39 -7.83
N GLY A 119 22.35 -5.56 -8.32
CA GLY A 119 21.39 -6.48 -8.92
C GLY A 119 21.74 -6.91 -10.35
N SER A 120 21.11 -7.98 -10.78
CA SER A 120 21.37 -8.64 -12.04
C SER A 120 20.95 -7.81 -13.28
N ALA A 121 19.98 -6.89 -13.14
CA ALA A 121 19.57 -6.01 -14.24
C ALA A 121 20.72 -5.10 -14.69
N GLY A 122 21.64 -4.76 -13.78
CA GLY A 122 22.84 -4.02 -14.13
C GLY A 122 23.69 -4.65 -15.24
N ASN A 123 23.65 -5.97 -15.40
CA ASN A 123 24.41 -6.70 -16.42
C ASN A 123 23.96 -6.42 -17.88
N ALA A 124 22.76 -5.86 -18.05
CA ALA A 124 22.24 -5.48 -19.36
C ALA A 124 22.40 -3.97 -19.65
N VAL A 125 23.02 -3.22 -18.74
CA VAL A 125 23.34 -1.80 -18.97
C VAL A 125 24.50 -1.70 -19.96
N ASN A 126 24.28 -1.00 -21.05
CA ASN A 126 25.27 -0.75 -22.08
C ASN A 126 25.68 0.74 -22.04
N ALA A 127 26.99 1.00 -22.05
CA ALA A 127 27.59 2.33 -22.21
C ALA A 127 28.27 2.41 -23.56
N ALA A 128 27.79 3.27 -24.44
CA ALA A 128 28.32 3.48 -25.79
C ALA A 128 28.77 4.92 -25.96
N LEU A 129 30.03 5.12 -26.32
CA LEU A 129 30.63 6.40 -26.63
C LEU A 129 30.82 6.53 -28.14
N ALA A 130 30.33 7.62 -28.71
CA ALA A 130 30.48 7.94 -30.12
C ALA A 130 30.85 9.45 -30.29
N PRO A 131 31.54 9.85 -31.37
CA PRO A 131 31.67 11.25 -31.73
C PRO A 131 30.28 11.90 -31.88
N ASP A 132 30.18 13.14 -31.42
CA ASP A 132 28.90 13.87 -31.55
C ASP A 132 28.73 14.27 -33.05
N PRO A 133 27.55 13.91 -33.63
CA PRO A 133 27.33 14.16 -35.07
C PRO A 133 27.15 15.64 -35.41
N ILE A 134 26.94 16.51 -34.43
CA ILE A 134 26.70 17.95 -34.63
C ILE A 134 27.93 18.76 -34.24
N ILE A 135 28.53 18.46 -33.08
CA ILE A 135 29.69 19.16 -32.55
C ILE A 135 30.88 18.19 -32.58
N THR A 136 31.68 18.23 -33.63
CA THR A 136 32.74 17.25 -33.91
C THR A 136 33.86 17.21 -32.86
N THR A 137 33.94 18.20 -31.95
CA THR A 137 34.88 18.21 -30.82
C THR A 137 34.31 17.48 -29.59
N ASN A 138 33.05 17.13 -29.60
CA ASN A 138 32.37 16.47 -28.51
C ASN A 138 32.21 14.97 -28.78
N TYR A 139 31.94 14.27 -27.69
CA TYR A 139 31.46 12.88 -27.68
C TYR A 139 30.07 12.82 -27.05
N THR A 140 29.25 11.91 -27.53
CA THR A 140 27.97 11.53 -26.93
C THR A 140 28.14 10.16 -26.28
N LEU A 141 28.00 10.11 -24.97
CA LEU A 141 27.93 8.88 -24.18
C LEU A 141 26.48 8.51 -23.96
N THR A 142 26.05 7.38 -24.51
CA THR A 142 24.69 6.84 -24.31
C THR A 142 24.75 5.67 -23.36
N ILE A 143 24.06 5.78 -22.25
CA ILE A 143 23.83 4.68 -21.29
C ILE A 143 22.43 4.17 -21.52
N SER A 144 22.29 2.90 -21.85
CA SER A 144 21.00 2.30 -22.23
C SER A 144 20.76 0.96 -21.58
N HIS A 145 19.50 0.71 -21.26
CA HIS A 145 18.98 -0.58 -20.82
C HIS A 145 17.57 -0.74 -21.37
N ALA A 146 17.17 -1.96 -21.77
CA ALA A 146 15.89 -2.21 -22.43
C ALA A 146 14.67 -1.81 -21.56
N THR A 147 14.74 -2.03 -20.25
CA THR A 147 13.66 -1.77 -19.30
C THR A 147 13.86 -0.45 -18.53
N LEU A 148 15.11 -0.14 -18.10
CA LEU A 148 15.41 1.05 -17.31
C LEU A 148 15.50 2.33 -18.15
N GLY A 149 15.43 2.20 -19.48
CA GLY A 149 15.47 3.31 -20.41
C GLY A 149 16.89 3.72 -20.84
N SER A 150 17.01 4.90 -21.46
CA SER A 150 18.26 5.41 -22.01
C SER A 150 18.52 6.84 -21.56
N ARG A 151 19.82 7.17 -21.37
CA ARG A 151 20.31 8.50 -21.02
C ARG A 151 21.49 8.85 -21.92
N SER A 152 21.56 10.10 -22.37
CA SER A 152 22.64 10.55 -23.24
C SER A 152 23.31 11.78 -22.66
N TYR A 153 24.65 11.76 -22.60
CA TYR A 153 25.48 12.81 -22.03
C TYR A 153 26.47 13.28 -23.10
N ARG A 154 26.74 14.60 -23.19
CA ARG A 154 27.67 15.19 -24.15
C ARG A 154 28.82 15.85 -23.44
N GLY A 155 30.03 15.70 -23.98
CA GLY A 155 31.22 16.31 -23.40
C GLY A 155 32.44 16.13 -24.28
N THR A 156 33.44 16.97 -24.07
CA THR A 156 34.75 16.94 -24.80
C THR A 156 35.72 15.96 -24.15
N THR A 157 35.55 15.64 -22.87
CA THR A 157 36.45 14.78 -22.09
C THR A 157 35.67 13.87 -21.16
N TRP A 158 36.33 12.80 -20.69
CA TRP A 158 35.77 11.92 -19.67
C TRP A 158 35.37 12.63 -18.36
N THR A 159 36.15 13.68 -17.99
CA THR A 159 35.85 14.49 -16.78
C THR A 159 34.54 15.24 -16.92
N VAL A 160 34.27 15.82 -18.11
CA VAL A 160 32.98 16.51 -18.38
C VAL A 160 31.82 15.53 -18.39
N LEU A 161 32.01 14.37 -19.03
CA LEU A 161 30.96 13.30 -19.06
C LEU A 161 30.69 12.75 -17.66
N ALA A 162 31.72 12.51 -16.85
CA ALA A 162 31.55 12.05 -15.48
C ALA A 162 30.81 13.07 -14.60
N ALA A 163 31.11 14.37 -14.75
CA ALA A 163 30.41 15.44 -14.05
C ALA A 163 28.93 15.53 -14.47
N ALA A 164 28.64 15.37 -15.76
CA ALA A 164 27.28 15.37 -16.27
C ALA A 164 26.45 14.19 -15.70
N ILE A 165 27.05 13.00 -15.62
CA ILE A 165 26.40 11.82 -15.01
C ILE A 165 26.22 12.03 -13.50
N ALA A 166 27.21 12.56 -12.81
CA ALA A 166 27.10 12.80 -11.35
C ALA A 166 26.02 13.82 -10.99
N GLY A 167 25.71 14.75 -11.91
CA GLY A 167 24.62 15.72 -11.75
C GLY A 167 23.23 15.18 -12.11
N ASP A 168 23.13 13.99 -12.69
CA ASP A 168 21.86 13.38 -13.07
C ASP A 168 21.39 12.38 -12.01
N SER A 169 20.34 12.73 -11.29
CA SER A 169 19.71 11.86 -10.28
C SER A 169 19.07 10.60 -10.85
N THR A 170 18.88 10.54 -12.17
CA THR A 170 18.30 9.40 -12.90
C THR A 170 19.35 8.57 -13.63
N ALA A 171 20.64 8.84 -13.42
CA ALA A 171 21.73 8.11 -14.04
C ALA A 171 21.66 6.60 -13.70
N LEU A 172 21.98 5.75 -14.69
CA LEU A 172 22.02 4.30 -14.49
C LEU A 172 23.41 3.82 -14.04
N VAL A 173 24.44 4.65 -14.20
CA VAL A 173 25.83 4.32 -13.85
C VAL A 173 26.51 5.47 -13.12
N ARG A 174 27.56 5.14 -12.38
CA ARG A 174 28.59 6.07 -11.88
C ARG A 174 29.85 5.82 -12.64
N ILE A 175 30.64 6.89 -12.89
CA ILE A 175 31.92 6.80 -13.57
C ILE A 175 33.07 6.98 -12.58
N GLY A 176 34.00 6.02 -12.57
CA GLY A 176 35.29 6.10 -11.89
C GLY A 176 36.38 6.43 -12.89
N LEU A 177 37.01 7.61 -12.74
CA LEU A 177 38.12 8.03 -13.60
C LEU A 177 39.44 7.45 -13.08
N PRO A 178 40.32 6.96 -13.97
CA PRO A 178 41.69 6.58 -13.59
C PRO A 178 42.53 7.80 -13.24
N SER A 179 43.68 7.58 -12.60
CA SER A 179 44.62 8.67 -12.23
C SER A 179 45.14 9.45 -13.44
N THR A 180 45.31 8.78 -14.58
CA THR A 180 45.58 9.41 -15.87
C THR A 180 44.38 9.25 -16.78
N VAL A 181 43.61 10.33 -16.94
CA VAL A 181 42.36 10.30 -17.71
C VAL A 181 42.70 10.22 -19.20
N PRO A 182 42.25 9.19 -19.91
CA PRO A 182 42.51 9.04 -21.34
C PRO A 182 41.73 10.06 -22.18
N VAL A 183 42.12 10.23 -23.42
CA VAL A 183 41.30 10.92 -24.42
C VAL A 183 40.15 9.98 -24.80
N PRO A 184 38.90 10.47 -24.84
CA PRO A 184 37.78 9.64 -25.23
C PRO A 184 37.95 9.03 -26.62
N ALA A 185 37.70 7.73 -26.75
CA ALA A 185 37.68 7.02 -28.01
C ALA A 185 36.33 6.29 -28.19
N ALA A 186 35.82 6.25 -29.44
CA ALA A 186 34.56 5.59 -29.73
C ALA A 186 34.61 4.09 -29.37
N GLY A 187 33.59 3.60 -28.68
CA GLY A 187 33.53 2.23 -28.25
C GLY A 187 32.28 1.96 -27.42
N SER A 188 32.09 0.73 -26.99
CA SER A 188 31.00 0.37 -26.12
C SER A 188 31.39 -0.72 -25.13
N VAL A 189 30.76 -0.74 -23.98
CA VAL A 189 30.90 -1.78 -22.97
C VAL A 189 29.51 -2.12 -22.39
N THR A 190 29.24 -3.39 -22.25
CA THR A 190 28.11 -3.88 -21.46
C THR A 190 28.64 -4.25 -20.09
N LEU A 191 27.97 -3.77 -19.04
CA LEU A 191 28.35 -4.06 -17.66
C LEU A 191 28.10 -5.55 -17.34
N ALA A 192 28.84 -6.08 -16.39
CA ALA A 192 28.76 -7.46 -15.97
C ALA A 192 29.08 -7.63 -14.48
N GLY A 193 28.83 -8.82 -13.92
CA GLY A 193 29.14 -9.16 -12.53
C GLY A 193 28.14 -8.66 -11.50
N GLY A 194 27.01 -8.07 -11.93
CA GLY A 194 25.90 -7.73 -11.03
C GLY A 194 25.15 -8.99 -10.57
N THR A 195 24.83 -9.05 -9.29
CA THR A 195 24.05 -10.16 -8.68
C THR A 195 22.98 -9.63 -7.75
N ASP A 196 21.87 -10.39 -7.66
CA ASP A 196 20.76 -10.05 -6.76
C ASP A 196 21.02 -10.49 -5.31
N GLY A 197 22.14 -11.17 -5.05
CA GLY A 197 22.46 -11.81 -3.77
C GLY A 197 21.74 -13.15 -3.59
N ALA A 198 21.75 -13.66 -2.37
CA ALA A 198 20.96 -14.83 -1.99
C ALA A 198 19.52 -14.40 -1.63
N THR A 199 18.64 -15.39 -1.44
CA THR A 199 17.25 -15.12 -1.02
C THR A 199 17.26 -14.47 0.38
N PRO A 200 16.67 -13.26 0.53
CA PRO A 200 16.61 -12.60 1.82
C PRO A 200 15.82 -13.42 2.84
N THR A 201 16.25 -13.37 4.08
CA THR A 201 15.55 -14.02 5.20
C THR A 201 14.34 -13.20 5.64
N THR A 202 13.43 -13.82 6.40
CA THR A 202 12.30 -13.10 7.05
C THR A 202 12.78 -11.86 7.82
N ALA A 203 13.93 -11.94 8.48
CA ALA A 203 14.50 -10.81 9.20
C ALA A 203 14.87 -9.63 8.30
N ALA A 204 15.32 -9.87 7.06
CA ALA A 204 15.60 -8.81 6.09
C ALA A 204 14.30 -8.13 5.62
N PHE A 205 13.22 -8.87 5.41
CA PHE A 205 11.92 -8.30 5.08
C PHE A 205 11.31 -7.48 6.22
N VAL A 206 11.43 -7.95 7.46
CA VAL A 206 11.00 -7.21 8.66
C VAL A 206 11.89 -5.99 8.87
N GLY A 207 13.19 -6.14 8.73
CA GLY A 207 14.17 -5.07 8.90
C GLY A 207 14.29 -4.57 10.34
N THR A 208 14.76 -3.34 10.48
CA THR A 208 15.04 -2.70 11.78
C THR A 208 14.46 -1.28 11.84
N ASP A 209 13.95 -0.91 13.02
CA ASP A 209 13.44 0.45 13.32
C ASP A 209 14.53 1.29 14.00
N GLY A 210 15.62 1.55 13.26
CA GLY A 210 16.76 2.33 13.71
C GLY A 210 16.77 3.75 13.14
N VAL A 211 17.91 4.42 13.26
CA VAL A 211 18.15 5.73 12.60
C VAL A 211 17.96 5.62 11.09
N THR A 212 18.50 4.56 10.49
CA THR A 212 18.18 4.13 9.13
C THR A 212 17.21 2.95 9.24
N ARG A 213 16.01 3.15 8.77
CA ARG A 213 14.97 2.11 8.76
C ARG A 213 15.16 1.19 7.57
N THR A 214 14.96 -0.11 7.79
CA THR A 214 15.11 -1.13 6.76
C THR A 214 13.85 -2.00 6.66
N GLY A 215 13.67 -2.72 5.57
CA GLY A 215 12.56 -3.65 5.37
C GLY A 215 11.20 -3.01 5.59
N LEU A 216 10.32 -3.67 6.36
CA LEU A 216 8.99 -3.19 6.72
C LEU A 216 9.03 -1.78 7.36
N TYR A 217 10.00 -1.54 8.23
CA TYR A 217 10.11 -0.27 8.94
C TYR A 217 10.47 0.91 8.02
N ALA A 218 11.01 0.67 6.82
CA ALA A 218 11.18 1.72 5.82
C ALA A 218 9.84 2.31 5.33
N LEU A 219 8.73 1.58 5.48
CA LEU A 219 7.38 2.05 5.14
C LEU A 219 6.80 3.01 6.19
N ARG A 220 7.42 3.17 7.36
CA ARG A 220 6.94 4.05 8.43
C ARG A 220 6.87 5.51 7.96
N GLY A 221 5.71 6.15 8.17
CA GLY A 221 5.46 7.52 7.73
C GLY A 221 5.22 7.69 6.23
N GLN A 222 5.10 6.61 5.45
CA GLN A 222 4.78 6.67 4.02
C GLN A 222 3.26 6.81 3.74
N GLY A 223 2.43 6.82 4.77
CA GLY A 223 0.97 6.94 4.69
C GLY A 223 0.32 5.75 3.97
N CYS A 224 0.86 4.55 4.16
CA CYS A 224 0.29 3.32 3.62
C CYS A 224 -0.98 2.95 4.39
N ALA A 225 -2.05 2.59 3.69
CA ALA A 225 -3.27 2.04 4.29
C ALA A 225 -3.23 0.50 4.37
N LEU A 226 -2.52 -0.12 3.44
CA LEU A 226 -2.32 -1.55 3.33
C LEU A 226 -0.82 -1.86 3.32
N GLY A 227 -0.43 -3.03 3.82
CA GLY A 227 0.97 -3.44 3.82
C GLY A 227 1.13 -4.94 3.58
N LEU A 228 2.21 -5.34 2.91
CA LEU A 228 2.56 -6.74 2.75
C LEU A 228 4.07 -6.96 2.65
N LEU A 229 4.52 -8.09 3.17
CA LEU A 229 5.86 -8.64 2.96
C LEU A 229 5.71 -9.76 1.93
N MET A 230 6.01 -9.45 0.65
CA MET A 230 5.70 -10.35 -0.46
C MET A 230 6.42 -11.68 -0.34
N GLY A 231 5.66 -12.79 -0.31
CA GLY A 231 6.19 -14.14 -0.21
C GLY A 231 6.69 -14.57 1.18
N VAL A 232 6.64 -13.67 2.17
CA VAL A 232 6.98 -14.03 3.55
C VAL A 232 5.81 -14.76 4.20
N SER A 233 6.04 -16.04 4.52
CA SER A 233 5.03 -16.94 5.11
C SER A 233 5.42 -17.45 6.49
N ASP A 234 6.53 -16.99 7.04
CA ASP A 234 7.05 -17.37 8.35
C ASP A 234 6.21 -16.73 9.47
N SER A 235 5.59 -17.58 10.30
CA SER A 235 4.72 -17.18 11.41
C SER A 235 5.43 -16.32 12.47
N THR A 236 6.76 -16.37 12.55
CA THR A 236 7.55 -15.54 13.48
C THR A 236 7.46 -14.04 13.15
N SER A 237 7.12 -13.69 11.92
CA SER A 237 6.94 -12.30 11.48
C SER A 237 5.56 -11.72 11.77
N TRP A 238 4.54 -12.54 12.00
CA TRP A 238 3.14 -12.10 12.03
C TRP A 238 2.83 -11.13 13.17
N THR A 239 3.36 -11.38 14.37
CA THR A 239 3.18 -10.48 15.52
C THR A 239 3.89 -9.14 15.34
N THR A 240 5.05 -9.14 14.66
CA THR A 240 5.74 -7.91 14.29
C THR A 240 4.94 -7.12 13.24
N GLN A 241 4.36 -7.80 12.24
CA GLN A 241 3.45 -7.17 11.29
C GLN A 241 2.21 -6.58 11.99
N ALA A 242 1.64 -7.28 12.98
CA ALA A 242 0.53 -6.77 13.79
C ALA A 242 0.92 -5.51 14.58
N THR A 243 2.08 -5.53 15.24
CA THR A 243 2.59 -4.37 15.99
C THR A 243 2.83 -3.16 15.08
N PHE A 244 3.43 -3.39 13.91
CA PHE A 244 3.63 -2.34 12.91
C PHE A 244 2.29 -1.80 12.41
N GLY A 245 1.35 -2.68 12.06
CA GLY A 245 0.02 -2.31 11.58
C GLY A 245 -0.77 -1.47 12.58
N LEU A 246 -0.75 -1.84 13.86
CA LEU A 246 -1.37 -1.06 14.95
C LEU A 246 -0.69 0.29 15.15
N GLY A 247 0.64 0.34 15.08
CA GLY A 247 1.41 1.56 15.31
C GLY A 247 1.32 2.59 14.19
N GLU A 248 1.17 2.13 12.94
CA GLU A 248 1.17 2.99 11.75
C GLU A 248 -0.21 3.12 11.07
N GLY A 249 -1.26 2.50 11.63
CA GLY A 249 -2.59 2.50 11.00
C GLY A 249 -2.63 1.71 9.69
N VAL A 250 -1.79 0.69 9.53
CA VAL A 250 -1.65 -0.11 8.30
C VAL A 250 -2.32 -1.47 8.46
N TYR A 251 -3.19 -1.85 7.52
CA TYR A 251 -3.75 -3.19 7.47
C TYR A 251 -2.79 -4.14 6.76
N MET A 252 -2.12 -5.02 7.53
CA MET A 252 -1.10 -5.94 7.02
C MET A 252 -1.74 -7.19 6.44
N ILE A 253 -1.32 -7.58 5.23
CA ILE A 253 -1.78 -8.81 4.56
C ILE A 253 -0.65 -9.84 4.64
N ALA A 254 -0.80 -10.78 5.56
CA ALA A 254 0.13 -11.91 5.77
C ALA A 254 -0.41 -13.18 5.11
N CYS A 255 0.44 -14.19 4.94
CA CYS A 255 0.02 -15.51 4.44
C CYS A 255 0.76 -16.65 5.15
N GLY A 256 0.18 -17.86 5.06
CA GLY A 256 0.82 -19.11 5.43
C GLY A 256 1.76 -19.66 4.34
N PRO A 257 2.58 -20.69 4.65
CA PRO A 257 3.50 -21.30 3.70
C PRO A 257 2.75 -22.01 2.57
N ALA A 258 3.40 -22.07 1.40
CA ALA A 258 2.86 -22.71 0.22
C ALA A 258 2.49 -24.18 0.48
N GLY A 259 1.27 -24.59 0.14
CA GLY A 259 0.79 -25.95 0.31
C GLY A 259 0.50 -26.36 1.76
N ASP A 260 0.25 -25.39 2.64
CA ASP A 260 -0.04 -25.66 4.04
C ASP A 260 -1.30 -26.51 4.24
N GLY A 261 -1.33 -27.27 5.36
CA GLY A 261 -2.50 -27.99 5.82
C GLY A 261 -3.35 -27.13 6.77
N ILE A 262 -4.66 -27.31 6.75
CA ILE A 262 -5.57 -26.51 7.60
C ILE A 262 -5.24 -26.66 9.10
N ALA A 263 -5.00 -27.90 9.55
CA ALA A 263 -4.64 -28.14 10.96
C ALA A 263 -3.29 -27.49 11.33
N THR A 264 -2.32 -27.51 10.40
CA THR A 264 -1.00 -26.88 10.58
C THR A 264 -1.13 -25.37 10.64
N ALA A 265 -1.90 -24.76 9.73
CA ALA A 265 -2.16 -23.32 9.71
C ALA A 265 -2.82 -22.82 11.01
N VAL A 266 -3.86 -23.52 11.47
CA VAL A 266 -4.55 -23.21 12.73
C VAL A 266 -3.58 -23.32 13.93
N ALA A 267 -2.76 -24.38 13.96
CA ALA A 267 -1.76 -24.54 15.02
C ALA A 267 -0.67 -23.48 14.97
N ALA A 268 -0.18 -23.11 13.79
CA ALA A 268 0.82 -22.07 13.61
C ALA A 268 0.31 -20.69 14.05
N ARG A 269 -0.92 -20.34 13.68
CA ARG A 269 -1.57 -19.09 14.13
C ARG A 269 -1.71 -19.05 15.64
N ALA A 270 -2.16 -20.15 16.25
CA ALA A 270 -2.29 -20.24 17.70
C ALA A 270 -0.94 -20.16 18.41
N ALA A 271 0.09 -20.84 17.89
CA ALA A 271 1.43 -20.79 18.43
C ALA A 271 2.08 -19.39 18.33
N ALA A 272 1.79 -18.65 17.25
CA ALA A 272 2.23 -17.27 17.09
C ALA A 272 1.51 -16.30 18.03
N GLY A 273 0.40 -16.69 18.66
CA GLY A 273 -0.43 -15.82 19.49
C GLY A 273 -1.01 -14.64 18.70
N LEU A 274 -1.23 -14.81 17.41
CA LEU A 274 -1.71 -13.74 16.55
C LEU A 274 -3.21 -13.50 16.78
N ASP A 275 -3.54 -12.38 17.41
CA ASP A 275 -4.90 -11.90 17.65
C ASP A 275 -4.91 -10.38 17.49
N SER A 276 -5.29 -9.90 16.30
CA SER A 276 -5.20 -8.47 15.99
C SER A 276 -6.07 -8.12 14.78
N TYR A 277 -6.84 -7.05 14.88
CA TYR A 277 -7.56 -6.49 13.73
C TYR A 277 -6.63 -5.88 12.67
N ALA A 278 -5.37 -5.60 13.01
CA ALA A 278 -4.42 -4.99 12.07
C ALA A 278 -3.80 -5.97 11.07
N VAL A 279 -4.09 -7.28 11.17
CA VAL A 279 -3.55 -8.30 10.26
C VAL A 279 -4.68 -9.13 9.66
N LYS A 280 -4.63 -9.32 8.36
CA LYS A 280 -5.35 -10.34 7.61
C LYS A 280 -4.39 -11.48 7.29
N LEU A 281 -4.68 -12.66 7.81
CA LEU A 281 -3.89 -13.85 7.54
C LEU A 281 -4.57 -14.69 6.46
N MET A 282 -3.90 -14.83 5.33
CA MET A 282 -4.37 -15.67 4.23
C MET A 282 -3.84 -17.10 4.40
N PHE A 283 -4.70 -18.09 4.14
CA PHE A 283 -4.30 -19.48 4.15
C PHE A 283 -3.21 -19.77 3.10
N GLY A 284 -2.33 -20.73 3.37
CA GLY A 284 -1.21 -21.11 2.52
C GLY A 284 -1.58 -21.91 1.26
N ASP A 285 -2.80 -21.79 0.75
CA ASP A 285 -3.20 -22.26 -0.57
C ASP A 285 -2.78 -21.21 -1.60
N TRP A 286 -1.52 -21.29 -2.05
CA TRP A 286 -0.99 -20.33 -3.01
C TRP A 286 -1.65 -20.51 -4.38
N LEU A 287 -1.64 -19.42 -5.17
CA LEU A 287 -2.39 -19.32 -6.41
C LEU A 287 -1.48 -19.45 -7.62
N TRP A 288 -1.97 -20.13 -8.66
CA TRP A 288 -1.35 -20.13 -9.97
C TRP A 288 -1.74 -18.85 -10.71
N TRP A 289 -0.73 -18.15 -11.18
CA TRP A 289 -0.80 -16.89 -11.90
C TRP A 289 -0.13 -17.05 -13.25
N ASP A 290 -0.76 -16.57 -14.31
CA ASP A 290 -0.18 -16.55 -15.66
C ASP A 290 0.49 -15.19 -15.90
N ASP A 291 1.81 -15.15 -15.68
CA ASP A 291 2.62 -13.96 -15.83
C ASP A 291 3.01 -13.78 -17.32
N ASP A 292 2.83 -12.57 -17.84
CA ASP A 292 3.12 -12.22 -19.24
C ASP A 292 4.61 -12.35 -19.63
N THR A 293 5.50 -12.38 -18.64
CA THR A 293 6.96 -12.46 -18.82
C THR A 293 7.52 -13.84 -18.46
N ASN A 294 7.09 -14.38 -17.32
CA ASN A 294 7.65 -15.59 -16.71
C ASN A 294 6.79 -16.84 -16.94
N GLY A 295 5.62 -16.70 -17.59
CA GLY A 295 4.64 -17.78 -17.75
C GLY A 295 3.93 -18.13 -16.45
N THR A 296 3.31 -19.32 -16.40
CA THR A 296 2.53 -19.73 -15.23
C THR A 296 3.43 -19.99 -14.03
N MET A 297 3.23 -19.26 -12.95
CA MET A 297 3.99 -19.36 -11.71
C MET A 297 3.10 -19.43 -10.47
N LEU A 298 3.63 -20.00 -9.39
CA LEU A 298 2.95 -20.08 -8.11
C LEU A 298 3.28 -18.82 -7.28
N VAL A 299 2.25 -18.09 -6.87
CA VAL A 299 2.39 -16.82 -6.15
C VAL A 299 1.55 -16.81 -4.87
N PRO A 300 1.98 -16.10 -3.82
CA PRO A 300 1.22 -16.00 -2.58
C PRO A 300 -0.05 -15.15 -2.77
N PRO A 301 -1.10 -15.39 -1.98
CA PRO A 301 -2.39 -14.68 -2.10
C PRO A 301 -2.32 -13.20 -1.72
N GLN A 302 -1.25 -12.75 -1.07
CA GLN A 302 -1.10 -11.40 -0.50
C GLN A 302 -1.34 -10.28 -1.50
N ALA A 303 -0.71 -10.34 -2.69
CA ALA A 303 -0.80 -9.28 -3.69
C ALA A 303 -2.22 -9.17 -4.31
N PHE A 304 -2.93 -10.30 -4.46
CA PHE A 304 -4.32 -10.29 -4.93
C PHE A 304 -5.22 -9.57 -3.94
N VAL A 305 -5.12 -9.92 -2.65
CA VAL A 305 -5.96 -9.34 -1.61
C VAL A 305 -5.62 -7.87 -1.36
N ALA A 306 -4.33 -7.53 -1.29
CA ALA A 306 -3.90 -6.15 -1.14
C ALA A 306 -4.35 -5.28 -2.32
N GLY A 307 -4.21 -5.80 -3.55
CA GLY A 307 -4.67 -5.13 -4.76
C GLY A 307 -6.17 -4.89 -4.77
N LEU A 308 -6.96 -5.92 -4.45
CA LEU A 308 -8.41 -5.84 -4.33
C LEU A 308 -8.83 -4.78 -3.30
N LEU A 309 -8.30 -4.86 -2.08
CA LEU A 309 -8.60 -3.90 -1.03
C LEU A 309 -8.13 -2.48 -1.39
N GLY A 310 -6.98 -2.35 -2.07
CA GLY A 310 -6.47 -1.06 -2.56
C GLY A 310 -7.38 -0.40 -3.60
N GLY A 311 -8.11 -1.18 -4.39
CA GLY A 311 -9.11 -0.71 -5.35
C GLY A 311 -10.49 -0.44 -4.75
N LEU A 312 -10.77 -0.88 -3.51
CA LEU A 312 -12.05 -0.71 -2.84
C LEU A 312 -12.00 0.46 -1.85
N SER A 313 -13.14 1.13 -1.66
CA SER A 313 -13.33 2.10 -0.57
C SER A 313 -13.31 1.41 0.81
N PRO A 314 -12.94 2.13 1.90
CA PRO A 314 -12.62 1.52 3.18
C PRO A 314 -13.79 0.82 3.88
N GLU A 315 -15.03 1.20 3.59
CA GLU A 315 -16.24 0.58 4.14
C GLU A 315 -16.57 -0.78 3.49
N ARG A 316 -15.85 -1.15 2.43
CA ARG A 316 -16.12 -2.40 1.69
C ARG A 316 -15.19 -3.51 2.11
N SER A 317 -15.75 -4.70 2.31
CA SER A 317 -15.00 -5.93 2.58
C SER A 317 -14.52 -6.60 1.29
N SER A 318 -13.44 -7.36 1.38
CA SER A 318 -12.98 -8.27 0.32
C SER A 318 -13.92 -9.48 0.11
N LEU A 319 -14.82 -9.73 1.04
CA LEU A 319 -15.74 -10.88 1.02
C LEU A 319 -16.47 -11.00 -0.33
N ASN A 320 -16.34 -12.16 -0.97
CA ASN A 320 -17.02 -12.53 -2.21
C ASN A 320 -16.81 -11.55 -3.38
N LYS A 321 -15.65 -10.89 -3.41
CA LYS A 321 -15.25 -10.04 -4.54
C LYS A 321 -14.39 -10.85 -5.49
N GLU A 322 -14.70 -10.76 -6.79
CA GLU A 322 -13.97 -11.44 -7.85
C GLU A 322 -12.51 -11.00 -7.91
N LEU A 323 -11.63 -11.97 -8.07
CA LEU A 323 -10.19 -11.79 -8.29
C LEU A 323 -9.84 -12.20 -9.73
N TYR A 324 -9.08 -11.37 -10.40
CA TYR A 324 -8.73 -11.54 -11.80
C TYR A 324 -7.35 -12.17 -11.96
N GLY A 325 -7.19 -12.96 -13.05
CA GLY A 325 -5.90 -13.54 -13.43
C GLY A 325 -5.50 -14.79 -12.65
N VAL A 326 -6.32 -15.30 -11.74
CA VAL A 326 -6.07 -16.57 -11.05
C VAL A 326 -6.45 -17.73 -11.97
N VAL A 327 -5.49 -18.60 -12.29
CA VAL A 327 -5.71 -19.77 -13.15
C VAL A 327 -5.82 -21.07 -12.37
N GLY A 328 -5.59 -21.06 -11.08
CA GLY A 328 -5.71 -22.21 -10.19
C GLY A 328 -5.18 -21.92 -8.78
N SER A 329 -5.22 -22.92 -7.91
CA SER A 329 -4.56 -22.89 -6.60
C SER A 329 -3.81 -24.21 -6.37
N GLN A 330 -2.98 -24.28 -5.32
CA GLN A 330 -2.31 -25.53 -5.01
C GLN A 330 -3.29 -26.66 -4.68
N LYS A 331 -4.38 -26.35 -3.95
CA LYS A 331 -5.43 -27.30 -3.62
C LYS A 331 -6.24 -27.71 -4.86
N ALA A 332 -6.61 -26.75 -5.70
CA ALA A 332 -7.41 -27.01 -6.92
C ALA A 332 -6.60 -27.51 -8.11
N GLY A 333 -5.28 -27.31 -8.09
CA GLY A 333 -4.42 -27.53 -9.23
C GLY A 333 -4.60 -26.46 -10.31
N LEU A 334 -3.97 -26.65 -11.47
CA LEU A 334 -4.19 -25.83 -12.66
C LEU A 334 -5.54 -26.19 -13.25
N VAL A 335 -6.44 -25.23 -13.28
CA VAL A 335 -7.81 -25.44 -13.77
C VAL A 335 -7.88 -25.13 -15.25
N SER A 336 -7.79 -26.14 -16.10
CA SER A 336 -8.21 -26.06 -17.49
C SER A 336 -9.65 -26.56 -17.60
N GLY A 337 -10.62 -25.67 -17.84
CA GLY A 337 -12.00 -26.07 -18.09
C GLY A 337 -13.00 -25.89 -16.95
N GLY A 338 -12.70 -25.14 -15.93
CA GLY A 338 -13.70 -24.60 -15.00
C GLY A 338 -14.13 -25.47 -13.82
N THR A 339 -13.49 -26.61 -13.59
CA THR A 339 -13.74 -27.41 -12.37
C THR A 339 -12.57 -27.28 -11.43
N SER A 340 -12.76 -26.57 -10.33
CA SER A 340 -11.79 -26.48 -9.23
C SER A 340 -12.23 -27.33 -8.05
N GLN A 341 -11.26 -27.77 -7.25
CA GLN A 341 -11.55 -28.44 -6.00
C GLN A 341 -12.06 -27.41 -4.98
N THR A 342 -13.28 -27.64 -4.48
CA THR A 342 -13.88 -26.74 -3.50
C THR A 342 -13.45 -27.08 -2.08
N TYR A 343 -13.46 -26.07 -1.19
CA TYR A 343 -13.37 -26.28 0.24
C TYR A 343 -14.72 -26.79 0.77
N SER A 344 -14.69 -27.79 1.62
CA SER A 344 -15.86 -28.22 2.37
C SER A 344 -16.25 -27.17 3.43
N THR A 345 -17.52 -27.18 3.87
CA THR A 345 -17.99 -26.30 4.94
C THR A 345 -17.19 -26.51 6.24
N ALA A 346 -16.78 -27.74 6.55
CA ALA A 346 -15.97 -28.04 7.72
C ALA A 346 -14.57 -27.43 7.66
N GLU A 347 -13.92 -27.47 6.48
CA GLU A 347 -12.61 -26.84 6.26
C GLU A 347 -12.68 -25.31 6.39
N LEU A 348 -13.69 -24.68 5.77
CA LEU A 348 -13.92 -23.25 5.88
C LEU A 348 -14.23 -22.84 7.33
N SER A 349 -15.06 -23.61 8.03
CA SER A 349 -15.37 -23.34 9.42
C SER A 349 -14.14 -23.40 10.31
N ALA A 350 -13.24 -24.35 10.10
CA ALA A 350 -12.01 -24.46 10.86
C ALA A 350 -11.05 -23.28 10.60
N LEU A 351 -10.93 -22.83 9.35
CA LEU A 351 -10.11 -21.67 9.00
C LEU A 351 -10.68 -20.38 9.59
N PHE A 352 -11.98 -20.12 9.40
CA PHE A 352 -12.62 -18.89 9.87
C PHE A 352 -12.67 -18.79 11.40
N ALA A 353 -12.91 -19.89 12.09
CA ALA A 353 -12.84 -19.94 13.56
C ALA A 353 -11.41 -19.62 14.07
N ALA A 354 -10.40 -19.83 13.24
CA ALA A 354 -9.02 -19.44 13.54
C ALA A 354 -8.65 -18.07 12.97
N GLY A 355 -9.57 -17.25 12.47
CA GLY A 355 -9.25 -15.94 11.86
C GLY A 355 -8.35 -16.03 10.64
N ILE A 356 -8.41 -17.14 9.88
CA ILE A 356 -7.62 -17.36 8.67
C ILE A 356 -8.56 -17.28 7.48
N ASP A 357 -8.29 -16.37 6.55
CA ASP A 357 -9.08 -16.20 5.33
C ASP A 357 -8.49 -17.00 4.17
N VAL A 358 -9.29 -17.27 3.15
CA VAL A 358 -8.91 -18.10 2.00
C VAL A 358 -9.51 -17.58 0.70
N ILE A 359 -8.80 -17.78 -0.40
CA ILE A 359 -9.30 -17.56 -1.76
C ILE A 359 -9.76 -18.91 -2.32
N CYS A 360 -10.97 -18.97 -2.82
CA CYS A 360 -11.50 -20.19 -3.42
C CYS A 360 -12.41 -19.95 -4.62
N ASN A 361 -12.61 -21.01 -5.40
CA ASN A 361 -13.56 -21.13 -6.50
C ASN A 361 -14.26 -22.50 -6.40
N PRO A 362 -15.60 -22.59 -6.50
CA PRO A 362 -16.53 -21.48 -6.71
C PRO A 362 -16.71 -20.61 -5.46
N ALA A 363 -17.04 -19.34 -5.72
CA ALA A 363 -17.50 -18.41 -4.69
C ALA A 363 -19.03 -18.47 -4.55
N PRO A 364 -19.62 -17.92 -3.48
CA PRO A 364 -21.07 -17.78 -3.41
C PRO A 364 -21.60 -16.94 -4.57
N GLY A 365 -22.43 -17.53 -5.39
CA GLY A 365 -23.06 -16.87 -6.53
C GLY A 365 -22.42 -17.15 -7.89
N GLY A 366 -21.26 -17.84 -7.97
CA GLY A 366 -20.68 -18.15 -9.27
C GLY A 366 -19.37 -18.92 -9.27
N SER A 367 -18.92 -19.32 -10.46
CA SER A 367 -17.65 -20.01 -10.70
C SER A 367 -16.53 -18.97 -10.97
N TYR A 368 -16.15 -18.22 -9.96
CA TYR A 368 -15.05 -17.26 -9.99
C TYR A 368 -14.20 -17.38 -8.72
N TRP A 369 -12.97 -16.91 -8.79
CA TRP A 369 -12.08 -16.85 -7.63
C TRP A 369 -12.41 -15.63 -6.78
N ALA A 370 -12.57 -15.83 -5.47
CA ALA A 370 -12.90 -14.76 -4.54
C ALA A 370 -12.35 -15.03 -3.15
N VAL A 371 -12.14 -13.96 -2.40
CA VAL A 371 -11.89 -14.01 -0.96
C VAL A 371 -13.17 -14.49 -0.25
N ARG A 372 -13.04 -15.48 0.63
CA ARG A 372 -14.20 -16.22 1.14
C ARG A 372 -14.70 -15.77 2.50
N GLY A 373 -13.83 -15.21 3.36
CA GLY A 373 -14.17 -14.79 4.72
C GLY A 373 -14.38 -13.28 4.84
N GLY A 374 -13.52 -12.47 4.27
CA GLY A 374 -13.51 -11.02 4.48
C GLY A 374 -13.16 -10.62 5.91
N ILE A 375 -12.37 -11.47 6.59
CA ILE A 375 -12.02 -11.37 8.00
C ILE A 375 -10.55 -11.02 8.20
N ASN A 376 -10.26 -10.42 9.35
CA ASN A 376 -8.92 -10.28 9.91
C ASN A 376 -8.64 -11.35 10.98
N THR A 377 -7.55 -11.22 11.75
CA THR A 377 -7.17 -12.21 12.76
C THR A 377 -7.72 -11.92 14.17
N SER A 378 -8.61 -10.94 14.33
CA SER A 378 -9.23 -10.65 15.62
C SER A 378 -10.16 -11.78 16.06
N SER A 379 -10.09 -12.12 17.34
CA SER A 379 -11.04 -13.03 17.99
C SER A 379 -12.32 -12.36 18.47
N ASP A 380 -12.41 -11.04 18.36
CA ASP A 380 -13.60 -10.26 18.72
C ASP A 380 -14.49 -10.08 17.49
N ASP A 381 -15.70 -10.64 17.53
CA ASP A 381 -16.72 -10.60 16.47
C ASP A 381 -17.10 -9.15 16.04
N VAL A 382 -16.81 -8.14 16.86
CA VAL A 382 -17.08 -6.73 16.54
C VAL A 382 -15.98 -6.15 15.66
N THR A 383 -14.76 -6.67 15.76
CA THR A 383 -13.56 -6.10 15.12
C THR A 383 -12.97 -7.00 14.03
N ASP A 384 -13.58 -8.15 13.76
CA ASP A 384 -13.03 -9.19 12.87
C ASP A 384 -13.19 -8.93 11.37
N ASP A 385 -13.88 -7.86 10.95
CA ASP A 385 -14.11 -7.51 9.54
C ASP A 385 -12.97 -6.68 8.91
N ASP A 386 -12.69 -6.87 7.61
CA ASP A 386 -11.83 -6.00 6.80
C ASP A 386 -12.26 -4.53 6.89
N SER A 387 -13.58 -4.29 6.80
CA SER A 387 -14.17 -2.95 6.83
C SER A 387 -13.95 -2.27 8.17
N TYR A 388 -14.00 -3.01 9.29
CA TYR A 388 -13.68 -2.46 10.61
C TYR A 388 -12.27 -1.89 10.65
N THR A 389 -11.28 -2.69 10.30
CA THR A 389 -9.87 -2.27 10.31
C THR A 389 -9.64 -1.06 9.42
N ARG A 390 -10.13 -1.12 8.18
CA ARG A 390 -9.89 -0.07 7.19
C ARG A 390 -10.58 1.25 7.54
N LEU A 391 -11.82 1.20 8.02
CA LEU A 391 -12.55 2.39 8.47
C LEU A 391 -11.91 3.00 9.72
N THR A 392 -11.57 2.16 10.70
CA THR A 392 -10.93 2.63 11.94
C THR A 392 -9.59 3.32 11.64
N ASN A 393 -8.74 2.69 10.82
CA ASN A 393 -7.46 3.28 10.42
C ASN A 393 -7.66 4.56 9.61
N TYR A 394 -8.59 4.57 8.66
CA TYR A 394 -8.90 5.75 7.83
C TYR A 394 -9.36 6.95 8.67
N ILE A 395 -10.26 6.73 9.63
CA ILE A 395 -10.74 7.78 10.52
C ILE A 395 -9.60 8.25 11.42
N ALA A 396 -8.86 7.34 12.04
CA ALA A 396 -7.76 7.66 12.94
C ALA A 396 -6.67 8.48 12.23
N GLU A 397 -6.24 8.05 11.03
CA GLU A 397 -5.23 8.75 10.25
C GLU A 397 -5.73 10.11 9.73
N THR A 398 -7.00 10.21 9.34
CA THR A 398 -7.59 11.50 8.93
C THR A 398 -7.60 12.48 10.09
N LEU A 399 -7.94 12.03 11.29
CA LEU A 399 -7.90 12.85 12.50
C LEU A 399 -6.47 13.24 12.86
N ASN A 400 -5.54 12.29 12.83
CA ASN A 400 -4.12 12.53 13.09
C ASN A 400 -3.53 13.60 12.14
N ALA A 401 -3.86 13.51 10.85
CA ALA A 401 -3.36 14.45 9.84
C ALA A 401 -3.87 15.88 9.99
N GLY A 402 -5.03 16.09 10.62
CA GLY A 402 -5.69 17.39 10.63
C GLY A 402 -5.89 18.04 12.00
N MET A 403 -6.03 17.25 13.06
CA MET A 403 -6.34 17.80 14.39
C MET A 403 -5.13 18.45 15.09
N GLY A 404 -3.92 18.25 14.58
CA GLY A 404 -2.70 18.88 15.08
C GLY A 404 -2.73 20.41 15.07
N ALA A 405 -3.57 21.01 14.23
CA ALA A 405 -3.75 22.47 14.18
C ALA A 405 -4.31 23.07 15.48
N PHE A 406 -4.98 22.26 16.31
CA PHE A 406 -5.53 22.72 17.60
C PHE A 406 -4.52 22.62 18.77
N VAL A 407 -3.38 21.95 18.54
CA VAL A 407 -2.33 21.85 19.56
C VAL A 407 -1.61 23.19 19.70
N GLY A 408 -1.56 23.73 20.93
CA GLY A 408 -0.98 25.03 21.22
C GLY A 408 -1.99 26.18 21.29
N GLU A 409 -3.26 25.95 20.97
CA GLU A 409 -4.32 26.94 21.09
C GLU A 409 -4.75 27.13 22.56
N VAL A 410 -5.28 28.33 22.88
CA VAL A 410 -5.77 28.65 24.23
C VAL A 410 -7.06 27.87 24.51
N ILE A 411 -7.05 27.10 25.60
CA ILE A 411 -8.21 26.32 26.03
C ILE A 411 -9.37 27.25 26.42
N SER A 412 -10.47 27.14 25.67
CA SER A 412 -11.67 27.95 25.85
C SER A 412 -12.91 27.19 25.35
N THR A 413 -14.09 27.68 25.70
CA THR A 413 -15.34 27.14 25.14
C THR A 413 -15.43 27.31 23.62
N THR A 414 -14.79 28.32 23.07
CA THR A 414 -14.69 28.54 21.61
C THR A 414 -13.85 27.44 20.99
N LEU A 415 -12.67 27.10 21.55
CA LEU A 415 -11.82 26.03 21.09
C LEU A 415 -12.57 24.69 21.06
N PHE A 416 -13.34 24.38 22.10
CA PHE A 416 -14.16 23.15 22.13
C PHE A 416 -15.20 23.13 20.99
N GLY A 417 -15.83 24.30 20.75
CA GLY A 417 -16.78 24.45 19.63
C GLY A 417 -16.12 24.26 18.28
N ASP A 418 -14.94 24.79 18.06
CA ASP A 418 -14.18 24.69 16.81
C ASP A 418 -13.72 23.25 16.54
N ILE A 419 -13.17 22.57 17.55
CA ILE A 419 -12.80 21.15 17.48
C ILE A 419 -14.02 20.32 17.11
N ARG A 420 -15.14 20.51 17.83
CA ARG A 420 -16.38 19.78 17.56
C ARG A 420 -16.92 20.02 16.15
N ALA A 421 -16.87 21.27 15.68
CA ALA A 421 -17.35 21.63 14.33
C ALA A 421 -16.52 20.96 13.22
N VAL A 422 -15.18 20.91 13.37
CA VAL A 422 -14.29 20.26 12.42
C VAL A 422 -14.55 18.75 12.40
N LEU A 423 -14.68 18.11 13.56
CA LEU A 423 -14.97 16.68 13.66
C LEU A 423 -16.33 16.32 13.03
N LEU A 424 -17.39 17.09 13.35
CA LEU A 424 -18.71 16.88 12.75
C LEU A 424 -18.71 17.11 11.24
N GLY A 425 -18.01 18.14 10.76
CA GLY A 425 -17.84 18.41 9.34
C GLY A 425 -17.15 17.27 8.60
N THR A 426 -16.10 16.70 9.18
CA THR A 426 -15.35 15.55 8.62
C THR A 426 -16.24 14.31 8.52
N LEU A 427 -16.93 13.94 9.61
CA LEU A 427 -17.80 12.77 9.62
C LEU A 427 -19.01 12.94 8.67
N SER A 428 -19.57 14.16 8.60
CA SER A 428 -20.63 14.48 7.65
C SER A 428 -20.16 14.37 6.20
N ASN A 429 -18.92 14.79 5.90
CA ASN A 429 -18.33 14.63 4.56
C ASN A 429 -18.12 13.15 4.22
N MET A 430 -17.63 12.33 5.16
CA MET A 430 -17.52 10.89 4.98
C MET A 430 -18.89 10.25 4.68
N ALA A 431 -19.95 10.68 5.35
CA ALA A 431 -21.31 10.22 5.07
C ALA A 431 -21.81 10.70 3.69
N GLY A 432 -21.50 11.95 3.31
CA GLY A 432 -21.82 12.48 1.98
C GLY A 432 -21.16 11.69 0.86
N ASN A 433 -19.98 11.10 1.13
CA ASN A 433 -19.26 10.22 0.20
C ASN A 433 -19.70 8.74 0.30
N GLY A 434 -20.69 8.41 1.14
CA GLY A 434 -21.22 7.05 1.29
C GLY A 434 -20.35 6.12 2.15
N ILE A 435 -19.28 6.61 2.77
CA ILE A 435 -18.39 5.84 3.64
C ILE A 435 -19.08 5.49 4.98
N LEU A 436 -19.88 6.43 5.51
CA LEU A 436 -20.67 6.25 6.72
C LEU A 436 -22.16 6.40 6.42
N ALA A 437 -23.02 5.73 7.19
CA ALA A 437 -24.45 5.99 7.14
C ALA A 437 -24.76 7.37 7.75
N SER A 438 -25.79 8.03 7.26
CA SER A 438 -26.26 9.30 7.83
C SER A 438 -26.63 9.14 9.30
N ALA A 439 -26.25 10.12 10.14
CA ALA A 439 -26.52 10.14 11.58
C ALA A 439 -25.97 8.92 12.35
N SER A 440 -24.88 8.30 11.89
CA SER A 440 -24.25 7.15 12.54
C SER A 440 -23.10 7.52 13.49
N TRP A 441 -22.95 8.79 13.87
CA TRP A 441 -21.87 9.26 14.74
C TRP A 441 -22.36 10.26 15.81
N SER A 442 -21.56 10.40 16.86
CA SER A 442 -21.70 11.42 17.89
C SER A 442 -20.33 12.00 18.23
N VAL A 443 -20.28 13.29 18.49
CA VAL A 443 -19.08 13.99 18.90
C VAL A 443 -19.37 14.83 20.12
N VAL A 444 -18.62 14.63 21.20
CA VAL A 444 -18.67 15.41 22.43
C VAL A 444 -17.31 16.07 22.64
N CYS A 445 -17.30 17.39 22.64
CA CYS A 445 -16.14 18.20 23.03
C CYS A 445 -16.69 19.48 23.65
N ASP A 446 -16.84 19.46 24.97
CA ASP A 446 -17.37 20.56 25.77
C ASP A 446 -16.91 20.44 27.25
N ALA A 447 -17.47 21.25 28.15
CA ALA A 447 -17.10 21.21 29.54
C ALA A 447 -17.51 19.89 30.27
N THR A 448 -18.37 19.06 29.70
CA THR A 448 -18.80 17.81 30.33
C THR A 448 -17.72 16.74 30.28
N ASN A 449 -16.95 16.68 29.16
CA ASN A 449 -15.83 15.75 28.99
C ASN A 449 -14.43 16.42 29.12
N ASN A 450 -14.41 17.74 29.46
CA ASN A 450 -13.17 18.51 29.71
C ASN A 450 -13.27 19.24 31.06
N PRO A 451 -13.18 18.54 32.21
CA PRO A 451 -13.25 19.13 33.51
C PRO A 451 -12.06 20.05 33.76
N GLN A 452 -12.25 21.08 34.61
CA GLN A 452 -11.23 22.07 34.92
C GLN A 452 -9.91 21.47 35.45
N ALA A 453 -9.97 20.33 36.11
CA ALA A 453 -8.79 19.62 36.61
C ALA A 453 -7.88 19.12 35.47
N GLU A 454 -8.44 18.71 34.34
CA GLU A 454 -7.67 18.26 33.13
C GLU A 454 -7.26 19.45 32.27
N THR A 455 -8.15 20.41 32.04
CA THR A 455 -7.85 21.59 31.23
C THR A 455 -6.78 22.51 31.87
N ALA A 456 -6.72 22.57 33.22
CA ALA A 456 -5.66 23.27 33.94
C ALA A 456 -4.25 22.64 33.72
N LEU A 457 -4.20 21.35 33.33
CA LEU A 457 -2.97 20.64 32.99
C LEU A 457 -2.67 20.67 31.47
N GLY A 458 -3.50 21.37 30.69
CA GLY A 458 -3.31 21.49 29.25
C GLY A 458 -3.96 20.36 28.41
N TYR A 459 -4.82 19.51 28.98
CA TYR A 459 -5.50 18.45 28.25
C TYR A 459 -6.83 18.95 27.69
N VAL A 460 -7.08 18.60 26.42
CA VAL A 460 -8.38 18.72 25.77
C VAL A 460 -8.76 17.37 25.18
N ARG A 461 -9.99 16.91 25.46
CA ARG A 461 -10.54 15.64 25.00
C ARG A 461 -11.74 15.87 24.10
N ALA A 462 -11.78 15.15 22.97
CA ALA A 462 -12.96 15.02 22.15
C ALA A 462 -13.34 13.54 22.04
N ASP A 463 -14.56 13.20 22.40
CA ASP A 463 -15.07 11.84 22.32
C ASP A 463 -15.84 11.70 21.00
N VAL A 464 -15.34 10.82 20.13
CA VAL A 464 -15.92 10.54 18.81
C VAL A 464 -16.41 9.09 18.81
N GLN A 465 -17.70 8.92 18.59
CA GLN A 465 -18.32 7.60 18.44
C GLN A 465 -18.86 7.46 17.03
N VAL A 466 -18.54 6.37 16.35
CA VAL A 466 -18.98 6.10 14.98
C VAL A 466 -19.52 4.67 14.92
N ARG A 467 -20.72 4.52 14.37
CA ARG A 467 -21.30 3.22 14.09
C ARG A 467 -21.09 2.87 12.62
N TYR A 468 -20.34 1.80 12.37
CA TYR A 468 -20.07 1.31 11.02
C TYR A 468 -21.25 0.58 10.43
N GLN A 469 -21.30 0.52 9.10
CA GLN A 469 -22.27 -0.29 8.38
C GLN A 469 -21.83 -1.76 8.43
N GLY A 470 -22.75 -2.67 8.75
CA GLY A 470 -22.46 -4.11 8.76
C GLY A 470 -22.34 -4.67 7.34
N ILE A 471 -21.44 -5.63 7.17
CA ILE A 471 -21.32 -6.41 5.94
C ILE A 471 -22.29 -7.58 5.98
N ASN A 472 -23.03 -7.83 4.90
CA ASN A 472 -23.90 -8.99 4.79
C ASN A 472 -23.05 -10.26 4.58
N ARG A 473 -22.80 -10.99 5.66
CA ARG A 473 -22.04 -12.26 5.65
C ARG A 473 -22.94 -13.46 5.38
N PHE A 474 -24.20 -13.41 5.84
CA PHE A 474 -25.13 -14.54 5.79
C PHE A 474 -26.45 -14.09 5.19
N PHE A 475 -26.76 -14.57 3.98
CA PHE A 475 -28.03 -14.32 3.34
C PHE A 475 -28.94 -15.54 3.48
N VAL A 476 -30.00 -15.41 4.29
CA VAL A 476 -30.93 -16.49 4.55
C VAL A 476 -32.24 -16.25 3.80
N VAL A 477 -32.63 -17.20 2.97
CA VAL A 477 -33.93 -17.21 2.28
C VAL A 477 -34.84 -18.28 2.90
N ASN A 478 -35.94 -17.85 3.46
CA ASN A 478 -36.96 -18.76 3.92
C ASN A 478 -37.92 -19.05 2.77
N LEU A 479 -37.80 -20.21 2.16
CA LEU A 479 -38.67 -20.65 1.08
C LEU A 479 -39.77 -21.55 1.65
N GLN A 480 -41.02 -21.16 1.44
CA GLN A 480 -42.21 -22.00 1.68
C GLN A 480 -42.86 -22.31 0.34
N GLY A 481 -43.06 -23.57 0.04
CA GLY A 481 -43.67 -24.03 -1.19
C GLY A 481 -44.62 -25.22 -0.92
N GLY A 482 -45.75 -25.31 -1.61
CA GLY A 482 -46.68 -26.41 -1.52
C GLY A 482 -47.97 -26.15 -2.30
N ALA A 483 -48.66 -27.21 -2.74
CA ALA A 483 -49.88 -27.10 -3.54
C ALA A 483 -51.05 -26.44 -2.82
N SER A 484 -51.02 -26.40 -1.47
CA SER A 484 -52.08 -25.83 -0.61
C SER A 484 -51.66 -24.55 0.13
N MET A 485 -50.58 -23.86 -0.33
CA MET A 485 -50.09 -22.63 0.29
C MET A 485 -51.03 -21.44 0.04
N THR A 486 -51.40 -20.73 1.09
CA THR A 486 -52.06 -19.43 0.99
C THR A 486 -50.98 -18.37 0.85
N LEU A 487 -50.93 -17.65 -0.26
CA LEU A 487 -49.99 -16.57 -0.50
C LEU A 487 -50.40 -15.33 0.33
N SER A 488 -49.60 -14.92 1.29
CA SER A 488 -49.74 -13.62 1.95
C SER A 488 -48.84 -12.62 1.28
N THR A 489 -49.39 -11.57 0.68
CA THR A 489 -48.64 -10.40 0.22
C THR A 489 -48.37 -9.50 1.42
N ALA A 490 -47.11 -9.48 1.91
CA ALA A 490 -46.71 -8.42 2.83
C ALA A 490 -46.65 -7.11 2.06
N THR A 491 -47.53 -6.16 2.34
CA THR A 491 -47.35 -4.77 1.93
C THR A 491 -46.14 -4.22 2.63
N ALA A 492 -45.10 -3.80 1.85
CA ALA A 492 -43.97 -3.11 2.40
C ALA A 492 -44.45 -1.80 3.06
N SER A 493 -44.15 -1.67 4.35
CA SER A 493 -44.35 -0.44 5.13
C SER A 493 -43.19 0.47 5.01
#